data_2b10650dc1ca9f3584d24c62ea3ef6f7
#
_entry.id   2b10650dc1ca9f3584d24c62ea3ef6f7
#
_cell.length_a   1.000
_cell.length_b   1.000
_cell.length_c   1.000
_cell.angle_alpha   90.00
_cell.angle_beta   90.00
_cell.angle_gamma   90.00
#
_symmetry.space_group_name_H-M   'P 1'
#
loop_
_entity.id
_entity.type
_entity.pdbx_description
1 polymer ?
#
loop_
_entity_poly.entity_id
_entity_poly.type
_entity_poly.pdbx_seq_one_letter_code
_entity_poly.pdbx_strand_id
1 'polypeptide(L)'
;MSNFSPTTNENILVTKGSVLDSKDVDDVFEGKDITGVVVALGGKTREVGLTLCQDGTANIIDACKAHGVKRISIITTVGAGDTMDQAPWTFKLLMQTMMQKVIDDKNAQEALFLDGPGADLEFCIARPGGLKLGPPSGIVNVIDGEAGAINRADLATFCLDAVLEPDFAYLQQAVCISSDQGSGFKSLMSDKTMSRMGSELSRPLVDSIF
;
A
#
# COMPACT_ATOMS: atom_id res chain seq x y z
N MET A 1 -1.35 -21.15 7.50
CA MET A 1 -1.63 -20.20 8.59
C MET A 1 -0.29 -19.72 9.11
N SER A 2 0.12 -18.50 8.78
CA SER A 2 1.30 -17.89 9.37
C SER A 2 0.99 -17.56 10.82
N ASN A 3 1.77 -18.10 11.76
CA ASN A 3 1.67 -17.74 13.16
C ASN A 3 2.12 -16.29 13.33
N PHE A 4 1.18 -15.36 13.29
CA PHE A 4 1.41 -13.99 13.70
C PHE A 4 1.54 -14.02 15.23
N SER A 5 2.75 -13.80 15.75
CA SER A 5 2.94 -13.50 17.17
C SER A 5 2.72 -11.99 17.34
N PRO A 6 1.69 -11.57 18.11
CA PRO A 6 1.54 -10.16 18.40
C PRO A 6 2.80 -9.69 19.12
N THR A 7 3.50 -8.73 18.52
CA THR A 7 4.60 -8.04 19.20
C THR A 7 4.03 -7.37 20.44
N THR A 8 4.72 -7.47 21.55
CA THR A 8 4.35 -6.84 22.85
C THR A 8 4.59 -5.32 22.85
N ASN A 9 4.27 -4.66 21.72
CA ASN A 9 4.32 -3.21 21.65
C ASN A 9 2.95 -2.66 22.09
N GLU A 10 2.89 -1.96 23.21
CA GLU A 10 1.68 -1.39 23.79
C GLU A 10 0.95 -0.41 22.86
N ASN A 11 1.65 0.08 21.82
CA ASN A 11 1.10 0.99 20.80
C ASN A 11 0.47 0.26 19.60
N ILE A 12 0.46 -1.08 19.59
CA ILE A 12 -0.12 -1.86 18.50
C ILE A 12 -1.32 -2.63 19.01
N LEU A 13 -2.50 -2.31 18.48
CA LEU A 13 -3.72 -3.07 18.70
C LEU A 13 -3.99 -3.97 17.49
N VAL A 14 -4.06 -5.27 17.72
CA VAL A 14 -4.41 -6.25 16.67
C VAL A 14 -5.85 -6.67 16.86
N THR A 15 -6.68 -6.47 15.84
CA THR A 15 -8.08 -6.87 15.82
C THR A 15 -8.27 -8.00 14.80
N LYS A 16 -8.94 -9.08 15.23
CA LYS A 16 -9.30 -10.18 14.33
C LYS A 16 -10.61 -9.85 13.62
N GLY A 17 -10.62 -9.94 12.31
CA GLY A 17 -11.81 -9.70 11.49
C GLY A 17 -11.55 -10.02 10.03
N SER A 18 -12.53 -9.74 9.19
CA SER A 18 -12.45 -9.87 7.73
C SER A 18 -12.77 -8.53 7.07
N VAL A 19 -11.93 -8.08 6.16
CA VAL A 19 -12.21 -6.86 5.36
C VAL A 19 -13.42 -7.03 4.43
N LEU A 20 -13.87 -8.27 4.18
CA LEU A 20 -15.08 -8.57 3.40
C LEU A 20 -16.35 -8.48 4.24
N ASP A 21 -16.23 -8.38 5.56
CA ASP A 21 -17.36 -8.13 6.46
C ASP A 21 -17.34 -6.64 6.85
N SER A 22 -18.29 -5.88 6.36
CA SER A 22 -18.38 -4.43 6.60
C SER A 22 -18.50 -4.09 8.08
N LYS A 23 -19.14 -4.98 8.87
CA LYS A 23 -19.25 -4.79 10.33
C LYS A 23 -17.90 -4.96 11.02
N ASP A 24 -17.12 -5.98 10.66
CA ASP A 24 -15.76 -6.18 11.20
C ASP A 24 -14.88 -4.95 10.91
N VAL A 25 -15.03 -4.36 9.70
CA VAL A 25 -14.30 -3.14 9.32
C VAL A 25 -14.77 -1.95 10.15
N ASP A 26 -16.07 -1.71 10.26
CA ASP A 26 -16.63 -0.60 11.04
C ASP A 26 -16.25 -0.67 12.53
N ASP A 27 -16.30 -1.85 13.14
CA ASP A 27 -15.88 -2.10 14.54
C ASP A 27 -14.41 -1.69 14.81
N VAL A 28 -13.55 -1.68 13.77
CA VAL A 28 -12.16 -1.18 13.89
C VAL A 28 -12.12 0.33 14.07
N PHE A 29 -13.05 1.07 13.49
CA PHE A 29 -13.10 2.53 13.56
C PHE A 29 -13.87 3.02 14.78
N GLU A 30 -14.84 2.26 15.27
CA GLU A 30 -15.75 2.68 16.32
C GLU A 30 -15.01 3.12 17.61
N GLY A 31 -15.32 4.33 18.07
CA GLY A 31 -14.76 4.88 19.31
C GLY A 31 -13.26 5.21 19.26
N LYS A 32 -12.65 5.27 18.07
CA LYS A 32 -11.22 5.58 17.90
C LYS A 32 -11.02 6.84 17.05
N ASP A 33 -9.98 7.59 17.39
CA ASP A 33 -9.52 8.74 16.62
C ASP A 33 -8.52 8.28 15.54
N ILE A 34 -9.04 7.78 14.42
CA ILE A 34 -8.21 7.30 13.30
C ILE A 34 -7.92 8.47 12.38
N THR A 35 -6.65 8.81 12.21
CA THR A 35 -6.18 9.92 11.38
C THR A 35 -5.86 9.53 9.95
N GLY A 36 -5.58 8.26 9.69
CA GLY A 36 -5.30 7.74 8.35
C GLY A 36 -5.30 6.22 8.30
N VAL A 37 -5.44 5.68 7.10
CA VAL A 37 -5.52 4.25 6.84
C VAL A 37 -4.50 3.83 5.79
N VAL A 38 -3.81 2.71 6.03
CA VAL A 38 -2.97 2.05 5.02
C VAL A 38 -3.62 0.72 4.64
N VAL A 39 -3.92 0.56 3.35
CA VAL A 39 -4.54 -0.65 2.79
C VAL A 39 -3.47 -1.49 2.10
N ALA A 40 -3.13 -2.62 2.71
CA ALA A 40 -2.14 -3.57 2.20
C ALA A 40 -2.78 -4.96 1.97
N LEU A 41 -3.88 -4.98 1.23
CA LEU A 41 -4.64 -6.20 0.94
C LEU A 41 -3.99 -7.01 -0.18
N GLY A 42 -4.02 -8.31 -0.01
CA GLY A 42 -3.54 -9.27 -0.99
C GLY A 42 -3.48 -10.67 -0.42
N GLY A 43 -3.18 -11.64 -1.26
CA GLY A 43 -3.06 -13.03 -0.84
C GLY A 43 -3.07 -13.99 -2.02
N LYS A 44 -3.03 -15.30 -1.73
CA LYS A 44 -3.18 -16.30 -2.77
C LYS A 44 -4.67 -16.37 -3.17
N THR A 45 -4.95 -16.16 -4.44
CA THR A 45 -6.32 -16.12 -4.99
C THR A 45 -7.18 -17.32 -4.57
N ARG A 46 -6.59 -18.50 -4.40
CA ARG A 46 -7.31 -19.69 -3.95
C ARG A 46 -7.79 -19.61 -2.49
N GLU A 47 -7.15 -18.78 -1.67
CA GLU A 47 -7.44 -18.63 -0.24
C GLU A 47 -8.35 -17.43 0.04
N VAL A 48 -8.24 -16.37 -0.76
CA VAL A 48 -8.88 -15.08 -0.49
C VAL A 48 -9.95 -14.66 -1.52
N GLY A 49 -10.12 -15.42 -2.59
CA GLY A 49 -11.07 -15.10 -3.66
C GLY A 49 -10.48 -14.18 -4.73
N LEU A 50 -11.32 -13.73 -5.65
CA LEU A 50 -10.93 -12.97 -6.84
C LEU A 50 -11.14 -11.46 -6.70
N THR A 51 -11.84 -11.00 -5.68
CA THR A 51 -12.30 -9.63 -5.48
C THR A 51 -11.95 -9.08 -4.09
N LEU A 52 -11.02 -9.75 -3.38
CA LEU A 52 -10.63 -9.34 -2.02
C LEU A 52 -10.19 -7.88 -1.96
N CYS A 53 -9.35 -7.44 -2.91
CA CYS A 53 -8.79 -6.10 -2.88
C CYS A 53 -9.88 -5.07 -3.18
N GLN A 54 -10.72 -5.33 -4.18
CA GLN A 54 -11.84 -4.45 -4.53
C GLN A 54 -12.86 -4.37 -3.39
N ASP A 55 -13.43 -5.51 -2.99
CA ASP A 55 -14.55 -5.54 -2.05
C ASP A 55 -14.11 -5.09 -0.64
N GLY A 56 -12.94 -5.55 -0.19
CA GLY A 56 -12.39 -5.14 1.10
C GLY A 56 -12.06 -3.65 1.14
N THR A 57 -11.54 -3.08 0.05
CA THR A 57 -11.28 -1.65 -0.03
C THR A 57 -12.56 -0.82 -0.09
N ALA A 58 -13.61 -1.30 -0.75
CA ALA A 58 -14.91 -0.63 -0.76
C ALA A 58 -15.47 -0.51 0.67
N ASN A 59 -15.45 -1.59 1.46
CA ASN A 59 -15.86 -1.54 2.87
C ASN A 59 -15.00 -0.56 3.70
N ILE A 60 -13.68 -0.49 3.44
CA ILE A 60 -12.80 0.45 4.12
C ILE A 60 -13.12 1.91 3.74
N ILE A 61 -13.41 2.19 2.47
CA ILE A 61 -13.82 3.53 2.01
C ILE A 61 -15.11 3.96 2.72
N ASP A 62 -16.10 3.06 2.80
CA ASP A 62 -17.37 3.34 3.47
C ASP A 62 -17.14 3.67 4.95
N ALA A 63 -16.32 2.87 5.65
CA ALA A 63 -15.95 3.14 7.04
C ALA A 63 -15.17 4.46 7.19
N CYS A 64 -14.20 4.76 6.32
CA CYS A 64 -13.49 6.04 6.32
C CYS A 64 -14.47 7.21 6.25
N LYS A 65 -15.44 7.15 5.34
CA LYS A 65 -16.45 8.21 5.17
C LYS A 65 -17.37 8.32 6.37
N ALA A 66 -17.86 7.20 6.89
CA ALA A 66 -18.74 7.17 8.06
C ALA A 66 -18.09 7.78 9.31
N HIS A 67 -16.80 7.56 9.49
CA HIS A 67 -16.02 8.02 10.65
C HIS A 67 -15.19 9.29 10.39
N GLY A 68 -15.32 9.92 9.22
CA GLY A 68 -14.67 11.19 8.89
C GLY A 68 -13.16 11.10 8.63
N VAL A 69 -12.63 9.91 8.38
CA VAL A 69 -11.23 9.68 8.01
C VAL A 69 -11.04 10.03 6.54
N LYS A 70 -10.14 10.95 6.25
CA LYS A 70 -9.92 11.46 4.87
C LYS A 70 -8.68 10.88 4.22
N ARG A 71 -7.66 10.55 4.99
CA ARG A 71 -6.34 10.18 4.48
C ARG A 71 -6.20 8.67 4.36
N ILE A 72 -5.83 8.19 3.15
CA ILE A 72 -5.71 6.76 2.87
C ILE A 72 -4.58 6.47 1.88
N SER A 73 -3.75 5.48 2.18
CA SER A 73 -2.71 4.97 1.27
C SER A 73 -3.02 3.53 0.89
N ILE A 74 -2.91 3.21 -0.40
CA ILE A 74 -3.27 1.90 -0.93
C ILE A 74 -2.07 1.29 -1.65
N ILE A 75 -1.78 0.02 -1.39
CA ILE A 75 -0.75 -0.73 -2.08
C ILE A 75 -1.38 -1.59 -3.17
N THR A 76 -1.00 -1.29 -4.42
CA THR A 76 -1.36 -2.12 -5.58
C THR A 76 -0.12 -2.79 -6.17
N THR A 77 0.20 -2.61 -7.41
CA THR A 77 1.40 -3.16 -8.05
C THR A 77 1.71 -2.42 -9.35
N VAL A 78 2.98 -2.37 -9.74
CA VAL A 78 3.33 -2.05 -11.13
C VAL A 78 2.60 -3.01 -12.06
N GLY A 79 2.11 -2.51 -13.20
CA GLY A 79 1.29 -3.26 -14.15
C GLY A 79 -0.21 -3.13 -13.90
N ALA A 80 -0.65 -2.56 -12.77
CA ALA A 80 -2.03 -2.12 -12.59
C ALA A 80 -2.27 -0.77 -13.25
N GLY A 81 -3.52 -0.48 -13.61
CA GLY A 81 -3.91 0.74 -14.30
C GLY A 81 -3.20 0.88 -15.65
N ASP A 82 -2.57 2.02 -15.84
CA ASP A 82 -1.83 2.42 -17.04
C ASP A 82 -0.33 2.05 -17.02
N THR A 83 0.13 1.27 -16.04
CA THR A 83 1.56 1.04 -15.81
C THR A 83 2.09 -0.32 -16.31
N MET A 84 1.32 -1.03 -17.13
CA MET A 84 1.77 -2.31 -17.69
C MET A 84 3.11 -2.17 -18.44
N ASP A 85 3.35 -1.03 -19.08
CA ASP A 85 4.60 -0.77 -19.81
C ASP A 85 5.80 -0.53 -18.92
N GLN A 86 5.58 -0.17 -17.65
CA GLN A 86 6.62 0.01 -16.64
C GLN A 86 7.05 -1.31 -15.97
N ALA A 87 6.32 -2.40 -16.20
CA ALA A 87 6.72 -3.71 -15.70
C ALA A 87 7.83 -4.32 -16.57
N PRO A 88 8.86 -4.97 -15.97
CA PRO A 88 9.87 -5.73 -16.70
C PRO A 88 9.21 -6.76 -17.63
N TRP A 89 9.80 -7.00 -18.81
CA TRP A 89 9.17 -7.85 -19.84
C TRP A 89 8.82 -9.27 -19.36
N THR A 90 9.68 -9.86 -18.53
CA THR A 90 9.43 -11.18 -17.91
C THR A 90 8.21 -11.16 -16.98
N PHE A 91 8.01 -10.04 -16.28
CA PHE A 91 6.92 -9.83 -15.37
C PHE A 91 5.61 -9.53 -16.13
N LYS A 92 5.69 -8.81 -17.27
CA LYS A 92 4.53 -8.60 -18.16
C LYS A 92 3.93 -9.94 -18.61
N LEU A 93 4.76 -10.87 -19.06
CA LEU A 93 4.29 -12.19 -19.49
C LEU A 93 3.61 -12.96 -18.33
N LEU A 94 4.19 -12.91 -17.14
CA LEU A 94 3.62 -13.55 -15.96
C LEU A 94 2.27 -12.92 -15.57
N MET A 95 2.17 -11.59 -15.60
CA MET A 95 0.94 -10.85 -15.28
C MET A 95 -0.19 -11.19 -16.28
N GLN A 96 0.12 -11.22 -17.57
CA GLN A 96 -0.86 -11.47 -18.63
C GLN A 96 -1.34 -12.93 -18.68
N THR A 97 -0.67 -13.83 -18.01
CA THR A 97 -1.01 -15.27 -18.03
C THR A 97 -1.48 -15.77 -16.66
N MET A 98 -0.56 -15.88 -15.70
CA MET A 98 -0.85 -16.50 -14.41
C MET A 98 -1.46 -15.54 -13.37
N MET A 99 -1.18 -14.24 -13.49
CA MET A 99 -1.58 -13.23 -12.51
C MET A 99 -2.72 -12.31 -13.00
N GLN A 100 -3.31 -12.59 -14.19
CA GLN A 100 -4.35 -11.74 -14.77
C GLN A 100 -5.45 -11.38 -13.77
N LYS A 101 -5.99 -12.38 -13.07
CA LYS A 101 -7.07 -12.17 -12.08
C LYS A 101 -6.65 -11.31 -10.89
N VAL A 102 -5.37 -11.38 -10.50
CA VAL A 102 -4.83 -10.52 -9.44
C VAL A 102 -4.72 -9.07 -9.93
N ILE A 103 -4.28 -8.89 -11.17
CA ILE A 103 -4.21 -7.56 -11.80
C ILE A 103 -5.61 -6.97 -12.00
N ASP A 104 -6.59 -7.78 -12.41
CA ASP A 104 -7.98 -7.35 -12.57
C ASP A 104 -8.56 -6.85 -11.23
N ASP A 105 -8.34 -7.58 -10.13
CA ASP A 105 -8.75 -7.16 -8.78
C ASP A 105 -8.05 -5.86 -8.34
N LYS A 106 -6.74 -5.72 -8.63
CA LYS A 106 -5.99 -4.49 -8.36
C LYS A 106 -6.48 -3.30 -9.20
N ASN A 107 -6.81 -3.52 -10.47
CA ASN A 107 -7.40 -2.50 -11.33
C ASN A 107 -8.77 -2.03 -10.78
N ALA A 108 -9.60 -2.99 -10.37
CA ALA A 108 -10.88 -2.68 -9.76
C ALA A 108 -10.73 -1.94 -8.42
N GLN A 109 -9.71 -2.30 -7.61
CA GLN A 109 -9.35 -1.58 -6.40
C GLN A 109 -8.96 -0.12 -6.68
N GLU A 110 -8.12 0.14 -7.69
CA GLU A 110 -7.71 1.50 -8.07
C GLU A 110 -8.87 2.34 -8.59
N ALA A 111 -9.77 1.73 -9.37
CA ALA A 111 -10.94 2.41 -9.90
C ALA A 111 -11.85 2.99 -8.80
N LEU A 112 -11.86 2.40 -7.60
CA LEU A 112 -12.60 2.94 -6.46
C LEU A 112 -12.13 4.35 -6.06
N PHE A 113 -10.87 4.70 -6.35
CA PHE A 113 -10.30 6.01 -6.01
C PHE A 113 -10.20 6.94 -7.22
N LEU A 114 -9.93 6.41 -8.39
CA LEU A 114 -9.71 7.26 -9.57
C LEU A 114 -11.04 7.83 -10.11
N ASP A 115 -12.09 6.99 -10.16
CA ASP A 115 -13.39 7.37 -10.71
C ASP A 115 -14.59 6.90 -9.82
N GLY A 116 -14.28 6.39 -8.63
CA GLY A 116 -15.25 5.71 -7.77
C GLY A 116 -15.56 6.42 -6.45
N PRO A 117 -16.12 5.68 -5.49
CA PRO A 117 -16.59 6.26 -4.22
C PRO A 117 -15.47 6.85 -3.34
N GLY A 118 -14.22 6.49 -3.54
CA GLY A 118 -13.07 7.02 -2.78
C GLY A 118 -12.40 8.25 -3.41
N ALA A 119 -12.92 8.78 -4.54
CA ALA A 119 -12.28 9.87 -5.26
C ALA A 119 -12.21 11.20 -4.48
N ASP A 120 -13.06 11.38 -3.50
CA ASP A 120 -13.09 12.53 -2.60
C ASP A 120 -12.20 12.39 -1.36
N LEU A 121 -11.58 11.21 -1.16
CA LEU A 121 -10.58 11.00 -0.10
C LEU A 121 -9.21 11.52 -0.54
N GLU A 122 -8.38 11.92 0.41
CA GLU A 122 -6.99 12.27 0.19
C GLU A 122 -6.16 10.98 0.03
N PHE A 123 -6.26 10.34 -1.11
CA PHE A 123 -5.64 9.05 -1.36
C PHE A 123 -4.24 9.14 -1.96
N CYS A 124 -3.43 8.10 -1.76
CA CYS A 124 -2.22 7.82 -2.52
C CYS A 124 -2.17 6.34 -2.88
N ILE A 125 -2.05 6.01 -4.17
CA ILE A 125 -1.90 4.63 -4.64
C ILE A 125 -0.43 4.37 -4.91
N ALA A 126 0.18 3.52 -4.08
CA ALA A 126 1.54 3.04 -4.26
C ALA A 126 1.55 1.78 -5.16
N ARG A 127 2.21 1.87 -6.30
CA ARG A 127 2.41 0.76 -7.26
C ARG A 127 3.86 0.27 -7.18
N PRO A 128 4.20 -0.58 -6.19
CA PRO A 128 5.54 -1.12 -6.08
C PRO A 128 5.86 -2.08 -7.22
N GLY A 129 7.13 -2.18 -7.56
CA GLY A 129 7.69 -3.28 -8.33
C GLY A 129 7.78 -4.57 -7.50
N GLY A 130 8.80 -5.39 -7.74
CA GLY A 130 9.02 -6.62 -6.96
C GLY A 130 9.32 -6.32 -5.49
N LEU A 131 8.64 -7.01 -4.56
CA LEU A 131 8.87 -6.82 -3.12
C LEU A 131 10.04 -7.67 -2.62
N LYS A 132 11.01 -7.04 -1.96
CA LYS A 132 12.16 -7.69 -1.32
C LYS A 132 11.96 -7.79 0.20
N LEU A 133 12.52 -8.84 0.78
CA LEU A 133 12.72 -8.96 2.22
C LEU A 133 14.10 -8.39 2.56
N GLY A 134 14.22 -7.74 3.71
CA GLY A 134 15.49 -7.19 4.19
C GLY A 134 15.28 -5.89 4.97
N PRO A 135 16.37 -5.34 5.54
CA PRO A 135 16.31 -4.06 6.22
C PRO A 135 15.93 -2.95 5.24
N PRO A 136 15.36 -1.83 5.73
CA PRO A 136 15.08 -0.69 4.88
C PRO A 136 16.38 -0.18 4.23
N SER A 137 16.29 0.18 2.95
CA SER A 137 17.41 0.82 2.25
C SER A 137 17.44 2.33 2.50
N GLY A 138 16.34 2.88 2.95
CA GLY A 138 16.13 4.32 3.06
C GLY A 138 15.93 5.00 1.70
N ILE A 139 15.73 4.22 0.64
CA ILE A 139 15.60 4.73 -0.72
C ILE A 139 14.20 4.38 -1.25
N VAL A 140 13.43 5.42 -1.54
CA VAL A 140 12.16 5.30 -2.27
C VAL A 140 12.17 6.29 -3.42
N ASN A 141 11.93 5.79 -4.62
CA ASN A 141 11.91 6.60 -5.83
C ASN A 141 10.57 6.45 -6.52
N VAL A 142 10.02 7.55 -7.00
CA VAL A 142 8.94 7.51 -7.98
C VAL A 142 9.56 7.30 -9.36
N ILE A 143 9.02 6.35 -10.11
CA ILE A 143 9.58 5.88 -11.37
C ILE A 143 8.61 6.19 -12.49
N ASP A 144 9.11 6.80 -13.56
CA ASP A 144 8.37 7.05 -14.81
C ASP A 144 8.69 6.01 -15.91
N GLY A 145 9.60 5.07 -15.63
CA GLY A 145 10.05 4.03 -16.55
C GLY A 145 9.92 2.64 -15.95
N GLU A 146 10.76 1.70 -16.37
CA GLU A 146 10.73 0.35 -15.82
C GLU A 146 10.98 0.35 -14.31
N ALA A 147 10.02 -0.15 -13.54
CA ALA A 147 10.08 -0.20 -12.09
C ALA A 147 10.88 -1.42 -11.63
N GLY A 148 11.92 -1.17 -10.84
CA GLY A 148 12.69 -2.20 -10.15
C GLY A 148 11.98 -2.72 -8.90
N ALA A 149 12.75 -3.33 -7.98
CA ALA A 149 12.21 -3.85 -6.73
C ALA A 149 12.29 -2.82 -5.60
N ILE A 150 11.49 -3.04 -4.55
CA ILE A 150 11.48 -2.22 -3.33
C ILE A 150 11.48 -3.13 -2.09
N ASN A 151 12.18 -2.72 -1.03
CA ASN A 151 12.08 -3.40 0.26
C ASN A 151 10.72 -3.10 0.89
N ARG A 152 10.13 -4.09 1.55
CA ARG A 152 8.83 -3.93 2.22
C ARG A 152 8.84 -2.84 3.28
N ALA A 153 9.96 -2.66 3.98
CA ALA A 153 10.13 -1.60 4.97
C ALA A 153 10.12 -0.21 4.33
N ASP A 154 10.77 -0.03 3.18
CA ASP A 154 10.76 1.24 2.45
C ASP A 154 9.36 1.55 1.91
N LEU A 155 8.65 0.52 1.39
CA LEU A 155 7.24 0.67 0.98
C LEU A 155 6.35 1.07 2.16
N ALA A 156 6.53 0.45 3.32
CA ALA A 156 5.77 0.79 4.52
C ALA A 156 6.02 2.24 4.95
N THR A 157 7.27 2.71 4.92
CA THR A 157 7.62 4.11 5.17
C THR A 157 6.89 5.05 4.21
N PHE A 158 6.93 4.77 2.91
CA PHE A 158 6.22 5.59 1.91
C PHE A 158 4.72 5.68 2.19
N CYS A 159 4.09 4.55 2.54
CA CYS A 159 2.66 4.53 2.86
C CYS A 159 2.33 5.27 4.16
N LEU A 160 3.21 5.20 5.17
CA LEU A 160 3.06 5.96 6.40
C LEU A 160 3.23 7.47 6.17
N ASP A 161 4.23 7.88 5.39
CA ASP A 161 4.41 9.29 5.01
C ASP A 161 3.18 9.80 4.25
N ALA A 162 2.59 8.99 3.36
CA ALA A 162 1.38 9.35 2.64
C ALA A 162 0.17 9.61 3.55
N VAL A 163 0.08 8.99 4.72
CA VAL A 163 -1.04 9.19 5.66
C VAL A 163 -0.71 10.16 6.80
N LEU A 164 0.56 10.42 7.09
CA LEU A 164 0.98 11.23 8.23
C LEU A 164 1.49 12.63 7.83
N GLU A 165 2.09 12.79 6.64
CA GLU A 165 2.65 14.07 6.22
C GLU A 165 1.56 14.96 5.59
N PRO A 166 1.31 16.17 6.15
CA PRO A 166 0.25 17.04 5.64
C PRO A 166 0.41 17.42 4.16
N ASP A 167 1.66 17.70 3.76
CA ASP A 167 2.01 18.18 2.41
C ASP A 167 2.62 17.06 1.55
N PHE A 168 2.12 15.82 1.70
CA PHE A 168 2.65 14.70 0.91
C PHE A 168 2.41 14.92 -0.59
N ALA A 169 3.50 14.88 -1.37
CA ALA A 169 3.52 15.36 -2.75
C ALA A 169 2.68 14.51 -3.74
N TYR A 170 2.29 13.29 -3.36
CA TYR A 170 1.62 12.33 -4.24
C TYR A 170 0.19 12.01 -3.81
N LEU A 171 -0.46 12.94 -3.12
CA LEU A 171 -1.90 12.84 -2.86
C LEU A 171 -2.69 12.95 -4.17
N GLN A 172 -3.80 12.25 -4.25
CA GLN A 172 -4.65 12.15 -5.44
C GLN A 172 -3.92 11.55 -6.66
N GLN A 173 -2.90 10.71 -6.42
CA GLN A 173 -2.08 10.13 -7.47
C GLN A 173 -1.86 8.63 -7.27
N ALA A 174 -1.65 7.93 -8.40
CA ALA A 174 -1.15 6.57 -8.45
C ALA A 174 0.27 6.59 -9.01
N VAL A 175 1.26 6.16 -8.21
CA VAL A 175 2.67 6.29 -8.55
C VAL A 175 3.41 4.95 -8.47
N CYS A 176 4.23 4.67 -9.46
CA CYS A 176 5.17 3.55 -9.40
C CYS A 176 6.36 3.89 -8.52
N ILE A 177 6.72 2.99 -7.61
CA ILE A 177 7.80 3.20 -6.65
C ILE A 177 8.80 2.04 -6.64
N SER A 178 10.07 2.37 -6.42
CA SER A 178 11.18 1.42 -6.40
C SER A 178 12.30 1.90 -5.49
N SER A 179 13.05 0.97 -4.87
CA SER A 179 14.34 1.26 -4.22
C SER A 179 15.51 1.07 -5.19
N ASP A 180 15.30 0.35 -6.29
CA ASP A 180 16.31 0.17 -7.33
C ASP A 180 16.24 1.34 -8.31
N GLN A 181 17.42 1.79 -8.79
CA GLN A 181 17.49 2.77 -9.86
C GLN A 181 17.04 2.13 -11.18
N GLY A 182 16.03 2.71 -11.79
CA GLY A 182 15.52 2.34 -13.12
C GLY A 182 15.61 3.51 -14.10
N SER A 183 15.25 3.30 -15.35
CA SER A 183 15.03 4.39 -16.29
C SER A 183 13.86 5.25 -15.82
N GLY A 184 14.03 6.56 -15.70
CA GLY A 184 12.97 7.46 -15.23
C GLY A 184 13.01 7.82 -13.75
N PHE A 185 14.12 7.53 -13.11
CA PHE A 185 14.38 7.81 -11.71
C PHE A 185 14.15 9.28 -11.32
N LYS A 186 13.24 9.50 -10.35
CA LYS A 186 13.09 10.78 -9.64
C LYS A 186 13.18 10.49 -8.13
N SER A 187 14.25 10.97 -7.48
CA SER A 187 14.39 10.80 -6.03
C SER A 187 13.36 11.62 -5.27
N LEU A 188 12.64 10.96 -4.35
CA LEU A 188 11.65 11.57 -3.47
C LEU A 188 12.22 12.12 -2.18
N MET A 189 13.42 11.70 -1.81
CA MET A 189 13.90 11.95 -0.47
C MET A 189 14.29 13.41 -0.30
N SER A 190 13.51 14.14 0.50
CA SER A 190 13.97 15.39 1.12
C SER A 190 14.92 15.05 2.27
N ASP A 191 15.91 15.93 2.52
CA ASP A 191 16.85 15.80 3.65
C ASP A 191 16.15 15.58 5.03
N LYS A 192 14.90 16.02 5.16
CA LYS A 192 14.09 15.84 6.37
C LYS A 192 13.67 14.38 6.60
N THR A 193 13.29 13.65 5.53
CA THR A 193 12.90 12.24 5.61
C THR A 193 14.09 11.37 6.01
N MET A 194 15.28 11.63 5.46
CA MET A 194 16.54 10.95 5.82
C MET A 194 16.90 11.16 7.30
N SER A 195 16.77 12.37 7.81
CA SER A 195 17.07 12.68 9.21
C SER A 195 16.12 11.99 10.18
N ARG A 196 14.84 11.87 9.83
CA ARG A 196 13.81 11.22 10.65
C ARG A 196 13.99 9.69 10.67
N MET A 197 14.27 9.08 9.53
CA MET A 197 14.55 7.64 9.43
C MET A 197 15.78 7.23 10.26
N GLY A 198 16.84 8.03 10.27
CA GLY A 198 18.05 7.77 11.06
C GLY A 198 17.82 7.79 12.58
N SER A 199 16.83 8.54 13.07
CA SER A 199 16.51 8.64 14.49
C SER A 199 15.46 7.60 14.96
N GLU A 200 14.59 7.12 14.07
CA GLU A 200 13.53 6.16 14.39
C GLU A 200 13.94 4.71 14.10
N LEU A 201 14.84 4.47 13.14
CA LEU A 201 15.35 3.14 12.77
C LEU A 201 16.31 2.51 13.79
N SER A 202 16.66 3.21 14.86
CA SER A 202 17.33 2.60 16.02
C SER A 202 16.38 1.75 16.90
N ARG A 203 15.09 1.69 16.57
CA ARG A 203 14.12 0.76 17.17
C ARG A 203 13.82 -0.35 16.17
N PRO A 204 13.89 -1.64 16.56
CA PRO A 204 13.59 -2.73 15.65
C PRO A 204 12.12 -2.65 15.23
N LEU A 205 11.87 -2.18 14.02
CA LEU A 205 10.58 -2.30 13.35
C LEU A 205 10.45 -3.72 12.79
N VAL A 206 9.79 -4.51 13.59
CA VAL A 206 8.89 -5.62 13.29
C VAL A 206 9.15 -6.42 12.01
N ASP A 207 9.78 -7.58 12.20
CA ASP A 207 9.53 -8.78 11.41
C ASP A 207 8.06 -9.18 11.59
N SER A 208 7.33 -9.20 10.50
CA SER A 208 5.96 -9.75 10.36
C SER A 208 4.79 -8.77 10.38
N ILE A 209 4.56 -8.14 9.22
CA ILE A 209 3.21 -7.85 8.77
C ILE A 209 3.06 -8.51 7.38
N PHE A 210 2.67 -9.79 7.37
CA PHE A 210 1.99 -10.48 6.23
C PHE A 210 1.51 -11.85 6.70
#